data_26275f464ad027aacce4c15d1703cd69
#
_entry.id   26275f464ad027aacce4c15d1703cd69
#
_cell.length_a   1.000
_cell.length_b   1.000
_cell.length_c   1.000
_cell.angle_alpha   90.00
_cell.angle_beta   90.00
_cell.angle_gamma   90.00
#
_symmetry.space_group_name_H-M   'P 1'
#
loop_
_entity.id
_entity.type
_entity.pdbx_description
1 polymer ?
#
loop_
_entity_poly.entity_id
_entity_poly.type
_entity_poly.pdbx_seq_one_letter_code
_entity_poly.pdbx_strand_id
1 'polypeptide(L)'
;MRRLAPLAAVVALGLVGCGDSDGGSSESEQQTGPTGESSSPEPSSTSPAASTWSPAPLATEGVAFDQKLHDELMAMFRRDQAGQTGGIDNEGPDARIERLKEIIAEHGWPTFDLVGKDGGDAAWIIAQHADLDPDFQAAALELLTEAAEAGQASWGNVAYLEDRVAAGNGERQTYGTQIGCVRGKAKLATPLTQPDRVDELRAKAGLDPLDVYLAELDKICAREQKRGR
;
A
#
# COMPACT_ATOMS: atom_id res chain seq x y z
N MET A 1 12.26 -26.95 -19.43
CA MET A 1 12.35 -25.63 -18.80
C MET A 1 10.92 -25.21 -18.44
N ARG A 2 10.52 -25.47 -17.18
CA ARG A 2 9.19 -25.04 -16.68
C ARG A 2 9.33 -23.59 -16.24
N ARG A 3 8.64 -22.69 -16.93
CA ARG A 3 8.49 -21.30 -16.49
C ARG A 3 7.66 -21.33 -15.19
N LEU A 4 8.29 -20.97 -14.06
CA LEU A 4 7.58 -20.64 -12.84
C LEU A 4 6.74 -19.37 -13.15
N ALA A 5 5.44 -19.51 -13.07
CA ALA A 5 4.55 -18.37 -13.10
C ALA A 5 4.86 -17.46 -11.90
N PRO A 6 4.90 -16.12 -12.08
CA PRO A 6 5.02 -15.23 -10.94
C PRO A 6 3.84 -15.48 -10.01
N LEU A 7 4.10 -15.55 -8.70
CA LEU A 7 3.06 -15.55 -7.69
C LEU A 7 2.21 -14.30 -7.95
N ALA A 8 0.97 -14.50 -8.38
CA ALA A 8 0.00 -13.45 -8.44
C ALA A 8 -0.20 -12.95 -6.99
N ALA A 9 0.32 -11.77 -6.68
CA ALA A 9 0.00 -11.10 -5.43
C ALA A 9 -1.52 -10.97 -5.39
N VAL A 10 -2.16 -11.65 -4.46
CA VAL A 10 -3.58 -11.46 -4.18
C VAL A 10 -3.69 -10.08 -3.56
N VAL A 11 -3.99 -9.10 -4.39
CA VAL A 11 -4.29 -7.74 -3.93
C VAL A 11 -5.59 -7.82 -3.15
N ALA A 12 -5.49 -7.74 -1.83
CA ALA A 12 -6.65 -7.57 -0.99
C ALA A 12 -7.24 -6.18 -1.26
N LEU A 13 -8.42 -6.18 -1.84
CA LEU A 13 -9.22 -4.98 -2.07
C LEU A 13 -9.75 -4.48 -0.73
N GLY A 14 -9.09 -3.48 -0.15
CA GLY A 14 -9.67 -2.69 0.92
C GLY A 14 -10.93 -1.99 0.40
N LEU A 15 -12.09 -2.41 0.86
CA LEU A 15 -13.36 -1.74 0.60
C LEU A 15 -13.36 -0.40 1.36
N VAL A 16 -13.06 0.69 0.68
CA VAL A 16 -13.46 2.01 1.13
C VAL A 16 -14.98 2.11 0.91
N GLY A 17 -15.75 1.90 1.96
CA GLY A 17 -17.18 2.11 1.97
C GLY A 17 -17.48 3.61 1.88
N CYS A 18 -17.86 4.10 0.71
CA CYS A 18 -18.55 5.37 0.58
C CYS A 18 -19.96 5.23 1.17
N GLY A 19 -20.16 5.78 2.37
CA GLY A 19 -21.47 5.96 2.95
C GLY A 19 -22.19 7.09 2.20
N ASP A 20 -23.26 6.76 1.50
CA ASP A 20 -24.24 7.71 1.01
C ASP A 20 -24.94 8.38 2.19
N SER A 21 -24.76 9.69 2.34
CA SER A 21 -25.59 10.52 3.21
C SER A 21 -26.57 11.29 2.34
N ASP A 22 -27.79 10.78 2.31
CA ASP A 22 -28.93 11.46 1.71
C ASP A 22 -29.24 12.77 2.43
N GLY A 23 -29.48 13.81 1.63
CA GLY A 23 -29.78 15.14 2.07
C GLY A 23 -31.21 15.30 2.59
N GLY A 24 -31.36 16.04 3.66
CA GLY A 24 -32.63 16.57 4.14
C GLY A 24 -32.56 18.09 4.20
N SER A 25 -33.29 18.76 3.29
CA SER A 25 -33.50 20.19 3.27
C SER A 25 -34.51 20.56 4.35
N SER A 26 -34.30 21.68 5.08
CA SER A 26 -35.37 22.53 5.57
C SER A 26 -34.87 23.94 5.83
N GLU A 27 -35.64 24.87 5.29
CA GLU A 27 -35.48 26.32 5.28
C GLU A 27 -35.82 26.99 6.62
N SER A 28 -35.35 28.24 6.64
CA SER A 28 -35.84 29.47 7.39
C SER A 28 -35.34 29.55 8.84
N GLU A 29 -34.85 30.69 9.32
CA GLU A 29 -35.30 32.10 9.30
C GLU A 29 -34.16 33.02 9.77
N GLN A 30 -34.25 34.22 9.31
CA GLN A 30 -33.40 35.38 9.48
C GLN A 30 -33.63 36.06 10.83
N GLN A 31 -32.59 36.34 11.63
CA GLN A 31 -32.69 37.38 12.67
C GLN A 31 -31.36 38.11 12.89
N THR A 32 -31.49 39.46 12.89
CA THR A 32 -30.44 40.47 12.87
C THR A 32 -29.89 40.82 14.26
N GLY A 33 -28.52 40.90 14.36
CA GLY A 33 -27.66 41.76 15.18
C GLY A 33 -27.73 41.73 16.72
N PRO A 34 -26.76 42.33 17.42
CA PRO A 34 -25.62 43.15 17.00
C PRO A 34 -24.25 42.74 17.60
N THR A 35 -23.19 43.39 17.06
CA THR A 35 -21.77 43.51 17.52
C THR A 35 -21.43 43.16 18.95
N GLY A 36 -20.44 42.24 19.07
CA GLY A 36 -19.67 41.98 20.27
C GLY A 36 -18.30 41.48 19.88
N GLU A 37 -17.30 42.35 20.05
CA GLU A 37 -15.86 42.08 19.91
C GLU A 37 -15.47 41.06 20.97
N SER A 38 -15.06 39.86 20.57
CA SER A 38 -14.49 38.87 21.47
C SER A 38 -13.26 38.26 20.79
N SER A 39 -12.11 38.60 21.36
CA SER A 39 -10.82 38.04 21.05
C SER A 39 -10.83 36.52 21.26
N SER A 40 -10.82 35.75 20.16
CA SER A 40 -10.57 34.30 20.22
C SER A 40 -9.07 34.06 20.39
N PRO A 41 -8.64 33.19 21.30
CA PRO A 41 -7.27 32.71 21.32
C PRO A 41 -7.03 31.82 20.09
N GLU A 42 -5.93 32.07 19.40
CA GLU A 42 -5.41 31.20 18.36
C GLU A 42 -5.29 29.76 18.87
N PRO A 43 -5.74 28.75 18.10
CA PRO A 43 -5.43 27.37 18.43
C PRO A 43 -3.93 27.15 18.23
N SER A 44 -3.23 26.94 19.33
CA SER A 44 -1.87 26.43 19.31
C SER A 44 -1.86 25.13 18.50
N SER A 45 -1.36 25.19 17.27
CA SER A 45 -1.09 24.01 16.45
C SER A 45 0.07 23.25 17.11
N THR A 46 -0.26 22.33 17.99
CA THR A 46 0.69 21.30 18.43
C THR A 46 0.86 20.37 17.26
N SER A 47 1.91 20.61 16.48
CA SER A 47 2.39 19.64 15.47
C SER A 47 2.60 18.30 16.22
N PRO A 48 2.05 17.18 15.72
CA PRO A 48 2.37 15.89 16.32
C PRO A 48 3.88 15.71 16.26
N ALA A 49 4.47 15.22 17.36
CA ALA A 49 5.89 14.94 17.43
C ALA A 49 6.26 14.05 16.25
N ALA A 50 7.18 14.52 15.42
CA ALA A 50 7.72 13.75 14.31
C ALA A 50 8.16 12.39 14.86
N SER A 51 7.69 11.32 14.24
CA SER A 51 8.10 9.96 14.58
C SER A 51 9.62 9.89 14.60
N THR A 52 10.19 9.43 15.71
CA THR A 52 11.65 9.27 15.86
C THR A 52 12.18 8.04 15.13
N TRP A 53 11.33 7.42 14.28
CA TRP A 53 11.73 6.29 13.47
C TRP A 53 12.78 6.72 12.43
N SER A 54 13.90 5.99 12.40
CA SER A 54 15.01 6.25 11.48
C SER A 54 15.52 4.93 10.93
N PRO A 55 15.45 4.71 9.60
CA PRO A 55 15.96 3.49 8.99
C PRO A 55 17.49 3.42 9.08
N ALA A 56 18.02 2.19 9.18
CA ALA A 56 19.43 1.95 8.92
C ALA A 56 19.73 2.12 7.42
N PRO A 57 20.97 2.48 7.05
CA PRO A 57 21.36 2.56 5.64
C PRO A 57 21.22 1.18 4.95
N LEU A 58 20.95 1.22 3.64
CA LEU A 58 20.85 0.01 2.85
C LEU A 58 22.19 -0.75 2.83
N ALA A 59 22.19 -2.01 3.26
CA ALA A 59 23.33 -2.88 3.18
C ALA A 59 23.37 -3.58 1.82
N THR A 60 24.38 -3.24 0.99
CA THR A 60 24.52 -3.78 -0.38
C THR A 60 25.78 -4.60 -0.61
N GLU A 61 26.74 -4.59 0.33
CA GLU A 61 28.00 -5.32 0.19
C GLU A 61 28.25 -6.24 1.39
N GLY A 62 28.68 -7.46 1.10
CA GLY A 62 29.08 -8.44 2.13
C GLY A 62 27.92 -8.91 3.03
N VAL A 63 26.68 -8.75 2.58
CA VAL A 63 25.48 -9.17 3.32
C VAL A 63 25.40 -10.70 3.31
N ALA A 64 25.41 -11.31 4.49
CA ALA A 64 25.13 -12.72 4.62
C ALA A 64 23.61 -12.93 4.75
N PHE A 65 23.11 -13.99 4.12
CA PHE A 65 21.69 -14.35 4.25
C PHE A 65 21.34 -14.66 5.71
N ASP A 66 20.30 -13.99 6.22
CA ASP A 66 19.76 -14.17 7.57
C ASP A 66 18.51 -15.07 7.54
N GLN A 67 18.71 -16.35 7.78
CA GLN A 67 17.62 -17.33 7.80
C GLN A 67 16.56 -17.00 8.87
N LYS A 68 16.96 -16.48 10.02
CA LYS A 68 16.02 -16.15 11.10
C LYS A 68 15.11 -15.00 10.72
N LEU A 69 15.70 -13.94 10.14
CA LEU A 69 14.94 -12.79 9.67
C LEU A 69 14.03 -13.15 8.50
N HIS A 70 14.52 -13.96 7.55
CA HIS A 70 13.70 -14.52 6.48
C HIS A 70 12.47 -15.25 7.02
N ASP A 71 12.67 -16.19 7.96
CA ASP A 71 11.59 -17.00 8.54
C ASP A 71 10.58 -16.14 9.31
N GLU A 72 11.05 -15.08 9.97
CA GLU A 72 10.21 -14.09 10.65
C GLU A 72 9.33 -13.34 9.65
N LEU A 73 9.91 -12.75 8.59
CA LEU A 73 9.17 -12.05 7.53
C LEU A 73 8.13 -12.96 6.86
N MET A 74 8.51 -14.21 6.56
CA MET A 74 7.58 -15.18 6.00
C MET A 74 6.45 -15.54 6.97
N ALA A 75 6.70 -15.54 8.28
CA ALA A 75 5.65 -15.74 9.28
C ALA A 75 4.71 -14.53 9.37
N MET A 76 5.24 -13.30 9.31
CA MET A 76 4.46 -12.06 9.25
C MET A 76 3.58 -12.02 7.99
N PHE A 77 4.15 -12.37 6.82
CA PHE A 77 3.41 -12.48 5.57
C PHE A 77 2.25 -13.48 5.64
N ARG A 78 2.47 -14.69 6.18
CA ARG A 78 1.39 -15.68 6.33
C ARG A 78 0.24 -15.18 7.19
N ARG A 79 0.52 -14.45 8.28
CA ARG A 79 -0.50 -13.84 9.14
C ARG A 79 -1.25 -12.71 8.43
N ASP A 80 -0.52 -11.87 7.70
CA ASP A 80 -1.12 -10.82 6.88
C ASP A 80 -2.13 -11.39 5.88
N GLN A 81 -1.72 -12.39 5.11
CA GLN A 81 -2.59 -13.03 4.12
C GLN A 81 -3.77 -13.78 4.75
N ALA A 82 -3.60 -14.35 5.94
CA ALA A 82 -4.71 -14.95 6.69
C ALA A 82 -5.75 -13.89 7.07
N GLY A 83 -5.34 -12.74 7.59
CA GLY A 83 -6.22 -11.62 7.91
C GLY A 83 -7.00 -11.13 6.68
N GLN A 84 -6.33 -10.97 5.54
CA GLN A 84 -6.94 -10.53 4.28
C GLN A 84 -7.96 -11.52 3.71
N THR A 85 -7.83 -12.80 4.00
CA THR A 85 -8.73 -13.86 3.50
C THR A 85 -9.79 -14.29 4.51
N GLY A 86 -9.96 -13.57 5.63
CA GLY A 86 -10.94 -13.87 6.68
C GLY A 86 -10.50 -14.99 7.62
N GLY A 87 -9.20 -15.31 7.66
CA GLY A 87 -8.56 -16.19 8.63
C GLY A 87 -8.31 -15.50 9.96
N ILE A 88 -7.71 -16.22 10.91
CA ILE A 88 -7.35 -15.69 12.23
C ILE A 88 -6.02 -14.96 12.13
N ASP A 89 -6.06 -13.66 12.41
CA ASP A 89 -4.90 -12.82 12.65
C ASP A 89 -4.89 -12.37 14.12
N ASN A 90 -4.06 -13.01 14.93
CA ASN A 90 -4.01 -12.75 16.38
C ASN A 90 -3.18 -11.51 16.75
N GLU A 91 -2.39 -10.96 15.83
CA GLU A 91 -1.50 -9.82 16.09
C GLU A 91 -2.06 -8.50 15.56
N GLY A 92 -2.81 -8.57 14.48
CA GLY A 92 -3.30 -7.38 13.77
C GLY A 92 -2.24 -6.70 12.89
N PRO A 93 -2.68 -5.81 11.98
CA PRO A 93 -1.78 -5.12 11.05
C PRO A 93 -0.78 -4.19 11.76
N ASP A 94 -1.22 -3.47 12.80
CA ASP A 94 -0.38 -2.48 13.50
C ASP A 94 0.88 -3.12 14.10
N ALA A 95 0.74 -4.27 14.74
CA ALA A 95 1.90 -4.98 15.33
C ALA A 95 2.91 -5.42 14.27
N ARG A 96 2.43 -5.84 13.08
CA ARG A 96 3.31 -6.20 11.96
C ARG A 96 4.01 -4.99 11.36
N ILE A 97 3.32 -3.86 11.26
CA ILE A 97 3.91 -2.61 10.77
C ILE A 97 5.00 -2.13 11.71
N GLU A 98 4.72 -2.08 13.02
CA GLU A 98 5.72 -1.71 14.01
C GLU A 98 6.93 -2.65 13.99
N ARG A 99 6.71 -3.97 13.86
CA ARG A 99 7.82 -4.92 13.74
C ARG A 99 8.64 -4.71 12.47
N LEU A 100 8.00 -4.40 11.33
CA LEU A 100 8.72 -4.08 10.10
C LEU A 100 9.55 -2.79 10.25
N LYS A 101 9.03 -1.78 10.95
CA LYS A 101 9.80 -0.55 11.28
C LYS A 101 11.05 -0.87 12.11
N GLU A 102 10.93 -1.75 13.12
CA GLU A 102 12.07 -2.20 13.92
C GLU A 102 13.11 -2.91 13.03
N ILE A 103 12.67 -3.83 12.18
CA ILE A 103 13.54 -4.55 11.24
C ILE A 103 14.29 -3.56 10.33
N ILE A 104 13.58 -2.58 9.77
CA ILE A 104 14.18 -1.57 8.89
C ILE A 104 15.12 -0.64 9.68
N ALA A 105 14.82 -0.31 10.92
CA ALA A 105 15.72 0.48 11.77
C ALA A 105 17.01 -0.27 12.11
N GLU A 106 16.97 -1.61 12.16
CA GLU A 106 18.09 -2.48 12.52
C GLU A 106 18.96 -2.86 11.31
N HIS A 107 18.33 -3.15 10.17
CA HIS A 107 18.97 -3.77 8.99
C HIS A 107 18.89 -2.91 7.70
N GLY A 108 18.17 -1.81 7.69
CA GLY A 108 17.73 -1.16 6.45
C GLY A 108 16.60 -1.95 5.77
N TRP A 109 16.29 -1.64 4.51
CA TRP A 109 15.30 -2.42 3.78
C TRP A 109 15.73 -3.90 3.66
N PRO A 110 14.82 -4.88 3.91
CA PRO A 110 15.14 -6.30 3.76
C PRO A 110 15.42 -6.67 2.30
N THR A 111 16.71 -6.69 1.96
CA THR A 111 17.23 -6.94 0.60
C THR A 111 17.15 -8.40 0.19
N PHE A 112 17.22 -8.68 -1.12
CA PHE A 112 17.26 -10.04 -1.64
C PHE A 112 18.48 -10.84 -1.15
N ASP A 113 19.63 -10.19 -0.96
CA ASP A 113 20.82 -10.84 -0.42
C ASP A 113 20.63 -11.17 1.07
N LEU A 114 19.96 -10.30 1.84
CA LEU A 114 19.75 -10.48 3.27
C LEU A 114 18.70 -11.56 3.59
N VAL A 115 17.56 -11.56 2.89
CA VAL A 115 16.38 -12.37 3.26
C VAL A 115 15.81 -13.21 2.12
N GLY A 116 16.47 -13.24 0.96
CA GLY A 116 15.92 -13.88 -0.23
C GLY A 116 14.82 -13.05 -0.90
N LYS A 117 14.48 -13.44 -2.11
CA LYS A 117 13.45 -12.73 -2.88
C LYS A 117 12.07 -12.77 -2.21
N ASP A 118 11.68 -13.93 -1.70
CA ASP A 118 10.41 -14.16 -1.02
C ASP A 118 10.33 -13.44 0.32
N GLY A 119 11.43 -13.33 1.09
CA GLY A 119 11.49 -12.51 2.29
C GLY A 119 11.38 -11.02 1.99
N GLY A 120 12.03 -10.53 0.93
CA GLY A 120 11.88 -9.15 0.45
C GLY A 120 10.46 -8.84 -0.04
N ASP A 121 9.82 -9.76 -0.78
CA ASP A 121 8.43 -9.65 -1.20
C ASP A 121 7.47 -9.66 0.03
N ALA A 122 7.79 -10.43 1.08
CA ALA A 122 7.04 -10.44 2.33
C ALA A 122 7.11 -9.07 3.06
N ALA A 123 8.28 -8.46 3.15
CA ALA A 123 8.45 -7.14 3.72
C ALA A 123 7.65 -6.08 2.94
N TRP A 124 7.74 -6.12 1.61
CA TRP A 124 6.97 -5.24 0.74
C TRP A 124 5.47 -5.34 0.97
N ILE A 125 4.89 -6.55 1.07
CA ILE A 125 3.43 -6.69 1.22
C ILE A 125 2.93 -6.11 2.55
N ILE A 126 3.74 -6.17 3.61
CA ILE A 126 3.40 -5.55 4.91
C ILE A 126 3.41 -4.03 4.78
N ALA A 127 4.42 -3.45 4.11
CA ALA A 127 4.46 -2.02 3.82
C ALA A 127 3.29 -1.58 2.91
N GLN A 128 2.94 -2.40 1.91
CA GLN A 128 1.81 -2.19 1.02
C GLN A 128 0.47 -2.10 1.78
N HIS A 129 0.33 -2.83 2.89
CA HIS A 129 -0.88 -2.85 3.71
C HIS A 129 -0.85 -1.86 4.89
N ALA A 130 0.14 -0.98 4.96
CA ALA A 130 0.27 0.04 6.01
C ALA A 130 -0.59 1.29 5.74
N ASP A 131 -1.83 1.13 5.31
CA ASP A 131 -2.74 2.23 4.95
C ASP A 131 -3.08 3.18 6.10
N LEU A 132 -2.97 2.71 7.35
CA LEU A 132 -3.21 3.52 8.55
C LEU A 132 -1.96 4.32 8.99
N ASP A 133 -0.83 4.09 8.34
CA ASP A 133 0.43 4.81 8.57
C ASP A 133 1.03 5.30 7.24
N PRO A 134 0.41 6.32 6.61
CA PRO A 134 0.83 6.81 5.30
C PRO A 134 2.26 7.39 5.30
N ASP A 135 2.73 7.92 6.43
CA ASP A 135 4.09 8.45 6.55
C ASP A 135 5.12 7.31 6.47
N PHE A 136 4.86 6.19 7.17
CA PHE A 136 5.68 5.00 7.05
C PHE A 136 5.59 4.40 5.63
N GLN A 137 4.40 4.34 5.04
CA GLN A 137 4.21 3.79 3.70
C GLN A 137 5.01 4.57 2.64
N ALA A 138 5.02 5.91 2.74
CA ALA A 138 5.82 6.76 1.86
C ALA A 138 7.33 6.56 2.08
N ALA A 139 7.78 6.50 3.34
CA ALA A 139 9.19 6.24 3.64
C ALA A 139 9.64 4.84 3.19
N ALA A 140 8.78 3.82 3.33
CA ALA A 140 9.03 2.48 2.83
C ALA A 140 9.18 2.44 1.30
N LEU A 141 8.43 3.28 0.56
CA LEU A 141 8.57 3.41 -0.88
C LEU A 141 9.96 3.95 -1.27
N GLU A 142 10.48 4.95 -0.55
CA GLU A 142 11.83 5.49 -0.80
C GLU A 142 12.89 4.39 -0.60
N LEU A 143 12.83 3.66 0.50
CA LEU A 143 13.77 2.58 0.82
C LEU A 143 13.67 1.39 -0.16
N LEU A 144 12.46 1.02 -0.54
CA LEU A 144 12.23 -0.03 -1.53
C LEU A 144 12.78 0.37 -2.91
N THR A 145 12.63 1.66 -3.27
CA THR A 145 13.16 2.20 -4.53
C THR A 145 14.68 2.14 -4.54
N GLU A 146 15.35 2.59 -3.46
CA GLU A 146 16.80 2.50 -3.31
C GLU A 146 17.28 1.05 -3.43
N ALA A 147 16.59 0.11 -2.78
CA ALA A 147 16.90 -1.31 -2.89
C ALA A 147 16.71 -1.85 -4.32
N ALA A 148 15.68 -1.40 -5.05
CA ALA A 148 15.44 -1.79 -6.43
C ALA A 148 16.50 -1.23 -7.39
N GLU A 149 16.97 0.00 -7.17
CA GLU A 149 18.08 0.61 -7.91
C GLU A 149 19.39 -0.18 -7.71
N ALA A 150 19.61 -0.71 -6.52
CA ALA A 150 20.72 -1.60 -6.20
C ALA A 150 20.52 -3.05 -6.72
N GLY A 151 19.39 -3.38 -7.37
CA GLY A 151 19.07 -4.74 -7.80
C GLY A 151 18.65 -5.68 -6.67
N GLN A 152 18.34 -5.15 -5.50
CA GLN A 152 18.05 -5.86 -4.26
C GLN A 152 16.55 -5.87 -3.90
N ALA A 153 15.70 -5.34 -4.77
CA ALA A 153 14.24 -5.41 -4.68
C ALA A 153 13.60 -5.46 -6.07
N SER A 154 12.29 -5.70 -6.12
CA SER A 154 11.53 -5.78 -7.38
C SER A 154 11.00 -4.41 -7.79
N TRP A 155 11.26 -3.99 -9.02
CA TRP A 155 10.61 -2.80 -9.61
C TRP A 155 9.09 -2.95 -9.71
N GLY A 156 8.58 -4.18 -9.84
CA GLY A 156 7.15 -4.45 -9.77
C GLY A 156 6.59 -4.08 -8.40
N ASN A 157 7.28 -4.43 -7.32
CA ASN A 157 6.88 -4.06 -5.95
C ASN A 157 6.92 -2.54 -5.73
N VAL A 158 7.95 -1.86 -6.28
CA VAL A 158 8.00 -0.38 -6.27
C VAL A 158 6.77 0.20 -6.97
N ALA A 159 6.43 -0.29 -8.16
CA ALA A 159 5.28 0.19 -8.93
C ALA A 159 3.95 0.02 -8.18
N TYR A 160 3.75 -1.10 -7.47
CA TYR A 160 2.57 -1.31 -6.63
C TYR A 160 2.51 -0.36 -5.44
N LEU A 161 3.64 -0.14 -4.74
CA LEU A 161 3.68 0.72 -3.57
C LEU A 161 3.59 2.20 -3.95
N GLU A 162 4.20 2.62 -5.08
CA GLU A 162 4.06 3.98 -5.63
C GLU A 162 2.60 4.33 -5.90
N ASP A 163 1.91 3.46 -6.64
CA ASP A 163 0.49 3.67 -6.93
C ASP A 163 -0.38 3.60 -5.66
N ARG A 164 0.02 2.79 -4.65
CA ARG A 164 -0.70 2.71 -3.38
C ARG A 164 -0.62 4.02 -2.60
N VAL A 165 0.57 4.59 -2.48
CA VAL A 165 0.80 5.90 -1.85
C VAL A 165 0.05 6.98 -2.61
N ALA A 166 0.16 7.03 -3.93
CA ALA A 166 -0.56 7.99 -4.76
C ALA A 166 -2.08 7.88 -4.60
N ALA A 167 -2.63 6.66 -4.67
CA ALA A 167 -4.07 6.45 -4.52
C ALA A 167 -4.56 6.79 -3.10
N GLY A 168 -3.78 6.50 -2.06
CA GLY A 168 -4.05 6.88 -0.67
C GLY A 168 -4.17 8.39 -0.50
N ASN A 169 -3.35 9.15 -1.22
CA ASN A 169 -3.38 10.61 -1.27
C ASN A 169 -4.46 11.19 -2.21
N GLY A 170 -5.24 10.34 -2.89
CA GLY A 170 -6.20 10.77 -3.91
C GLY A 170 -5.55 11.24 -5.22
N GLU A 171 -4.29 10.94 -5.42
CA GLU A 171 -3.49 11.31 -6.58
C GLU A 171 -3.65 10.30 -7.73
N ARG A 172 -3.10 10.66 -8.90
CA ARG A 172 -3.13 9.81 -10.09
C ARG A 172 -2.07 8.72 -10.01
N GLN A 173 -2.42 7.52 -10.44
CA GLN A 173 -1.52 6.38 -10.53
C GLN A 173 -0.60 6.47 -11.74
N THR A 174 0.60 5.93 -11.61
CA THR A 174 1.58 5.80 -12.70
C THR A 174 1.35 4.50 -13.49
N TYR A 175 1.11 3.40 -12.80
CA TYR A 175 1.06 2.05 -13.38
C TYR A 175 -0.35 1.45 -13.44
N GLY A 176 -1.32 2.01 -12.72
CA GLY A 176 -2.69 1.48 -12.66
C GLY A 176 -2.78 0.16 -11.90
N THR A 177 -2.06 0.03 -10.79
CA THR A 177 -2.05 -1.18 -9.96
C THR A 177 -3.15 -1.20 -8.90
N GLN A 178 -3.64 -0.02 -8.47
CA GLN A 178 -4.68 0.09 -7.45
C GLN A 178 -6.06 0.09 -8.10
N ILE A 179 -6.84 -0.92 -7.76
CA ILE A 179 -8.10 -1.27 -8.44
C ILE A 179 -9.20 -1.47 -7.40
N GLY A 180 -10.41 -1.01 -7.71
CA GLY A 180 -11.62 -1.34 -6.98
C GLY A 180 -12.58 -2.20 -7.79
N CYS A 181 -13.44 -2.97 -7.14
CA CYS A 181 -14.51 -3.73 -7.78
C CYS A 181 -15.81 -2.92 -7.84
N VAL A 182 -16.24 -2.56 -9.05
CA VAL A 182 -17.50 -1.83 -9.26
C VAL A 182 -18.44 -2.69 -10.10
N ARG A 183 -19.54 -3.12 -9.52
CA ARG A 183 -20.55 -3.98 -10.20
C ARG A 183 -19.94 -5.24 -10.84
N GLY A 184 -18.98 -5.87 -10.14
CA GLY A 184 -18.30 -7.09 -10.60
C GLY A 184 -17.25 -6.87 -11.67
N LYS A 185 -16.80 -5.62 -11.87
CA LYS A 185 -15.75 -5.23 -12.80
C LYS A 185 -14.62 -4.50 -12.09
N ALA A 186 -13.40 -4.79 -12.49
CA ALA A 186 -12.21 -4.06 -12.04
C ALA A 186 -12.22 -2.64 -12.63
N LYS A 187 -11.96 -1.65 -11.77
CA LYS A 187 -11.84 -0.24 -12.13
C LYS A 187 -10.64 0.36 -11.42
N LEU A 188 -9.92 1.24 -12.09
CA LEU A 188 -8.85 2.01 -11.46
C LEU A 188 -9.41 2.78 -10.25
N ALA A 189 -8.72 2.71 -9.11
CA ALA A 189 -9.09 3.46 -7.90
C ALA A 189 -8.96 4.97 -8.12
N THR A 190 -7.89 5.41 -8.79
CA THR A 190 -7.68 6.78 -9.26
C THR A 190 -7.25 6.78 -10.73
N PRO A 191 -7.41 7.90 -11.48
CA PRO A 191 -7.00 7.96 -12.88
C PRO A 191 -5.48 7.79 -13.07
N LEU A 192 -5.06 7.45 -14.28
CA LEU A 192 -3.64 7.38 -14.65
C LEU A 192 -3.05 8.76 -14.92
N THR A 193 -1.76 8.93 -14.62
CA THR A 193 -0.97 10.12 -14.97
C THR A 193 -0.71 10.19 -16.48
N GLN A 194 -0.35 9.06 -17.10
CA GLN A 194 0.04 8.94 -18.50
C GLN A 194 -0.64 7.72 -19.14
N PRO A 195 -1.96 7.78 -19.44
CA PRO A 195 -2.70 6.63 -19.94
C PRO A 195 -2.14 6.05 -21.24
N ASP A 196 -1.63 6.89 -22.12
CA ASP A 196 -1.07 6.45 -23.43
C ASP A 196 0.29 5.74 -23.30
N ARG A 197 0.93 5.84 -22.12
CA ARG A 197 2.25 5.25 -21.85
C ARG A 197 2.24 4.19 -20.75
N VAL A 198 1.08 3.88 -20.21
CA VAL A 198 0.98 2.99 -19.04
C VAL A 198 1.62 1.63 -19.31
N ASP A 199 1.43 1.04 -20.47
CA ASP A 199 2.00 -0.28 -20.77
C ASP A 199 3.52 -0.24 -20.97
N GLU A 200 4.07 0.88 -21.48
CA GLU A 200 5.52 1.10 -21.52
C GLU A 200 6.10 1.15 -20.09
N LEU A 201 5.44 1.90 -19.19
CA LEU A 201 5.86 2.03 -17.79
C LEU A 201 5.75 0.70 -17.05
N ARG A 202 4.65 -0.01 -17.23
CA ARG A 202 4.42 -1.36 -16.67
C ARG A 202 5.47 -2.36 -17.14
N ALA A 203 5.81 -2.37 -18.42
CA ALA A 203 6.83 -3.26 -18.95
C ALA A 203 8.22 -2.98 -18.35
N LYS A 204 8.58 -1.71 -18.10
CA LYS A 204 9.83 -1.33 -17.41
C LYS A 204 9.87 -1.83 -15.96
N ALA A 205 8.72 -1.86 -15.30
CA ALA A 205 8.58 -2.40 -13.95
C ALA A 205 8.41 -3.94 -13.92
N GLY A 206 8.43 -4.61 -15.06
CA GLY A 206 8.24 -6.06 -15.18
C GLY A 206 6.80 -6.52 -14.95
N LEU A 207 5.82 -5.62 -15.17
CA LEU A 207 4.39 -5.89 -15.03
C LEU A 207 3.75 -6.22 -16.39
N ASP A 208 2.72 -7.07 -16.37
CA ASP A 208 1.90 -7.34 -17.55
C ASP A 208 1.17 -6.08 -18.03
N PRO A 209 0.78 -5.98 -19.32
CA PRO A 209 -0.05 -4.90 -19.83
C PRO A 209 -1.31 -4.67 -18.99
N LEU A 210 -1.79 -3.43 -18.93
CA LEU A 210 -2.89 -3.05 -18.05
C LEU A 210 -4.19 -3.80 -18.36
N ASP A 211 -4.48 -4.01 -19.63
CA ASP A 211 -5.69 -4.73 -20.07
C ASP A 211 -5.66 -6.20 -19.63
N VAL A 212 -4.50 -6.86 -19.67
CA VAL A 212 -4.30 -8.22 -19.16
C VAL A 212 -4.53 -8.27 -17.66
N TYR A 213 -3.94 -7.34 -16.90
CA TYR A 213 -4.11 -7.22 -15.47
C TYR A 213 -5.59 -7.00 -15.07
N LEU A 214 -6.27 -6.05 -15.71
CA LEU A 214 -7.68 -5.77 -15.48
C LEU A 214 -8.58 -6.98 -15.81
N ALA A 215 -8.27 -7.71 -16.89
CA ALA A 215 -9.04 -8.90 -17.25
C ALA A 215 -8.93 -10.03 -16.21
N GLU A 216 -7.78 -10.15 -15.53
CA GLU A 216 -7.63 -11.10 -14.42
C GLU A 216 -8.40 -10.66 -13.19
N LEU A 217 -8.33 -9.38 -12.83
CA LEU A 217 -9.07 -8.82 -11.69
C LEU A 217 -10.58 -8.83 -11.92
N ASP A 218 -11.06 -8.70 -13.14
CA ASP A 218 -12.48 -8.87 -13.49
C ASP A 218 -13.02 -10.23 -13.05
N LYS A 219 -12.21 -11.30 -13.13
CA LYS A 219 -12.60 -12.63 -12.68
C LYS A 219 -12.78 -12.68 -11.15
N ILE A 220 -11.93 -11.94 -10.42
CA ILE A 220 -12.00 -11.82 -8.96
C ILE A 220 -13.24 -11.02 -8.57
N CYS A 221 -13.40 -9.82 -9.12
CA CYS A 221 -14.54 -8.93 -8.87
C CYS A 221 -15.89 -9.61 -9.15
N ALA A 222 -15.98 -10.40 -10.23
CA ALA A 222 -17.18 -11.16 -10.56
C ALA A 222 -17.50 -12.26 -9.54
N ARG A 223 -16.49 -12.88 -8.93
CA ARG A 223 -16.67 -13.90 -7.87
C ARG A 223 -17.13 -13.25 -6.57
N GLU A 224 -16.54 -12.13 -6.18
CA GLU A 224 -16.93 -11.38 -4.97
C GLU A 224 -18.38 -10.90 -5.06
N GLN A 225 -18.78 -10.35 -6.20
CA GLN A 225 -20.17 -9.93 -6.42
C GLN A 225 -21.17 -11.08 -6.29
N LYS A 226 -20.77 -12.31 -6.64
CA LYS A 226 -21.64 -13.50 -6.48
C LYS A 226 -21.71 -13.97 -5.02
N ARG A 227 -20.66 -13.78 -4.22
CA ARG A 227 -20.62 -14.15 -2.80
C ARG A 227 -21.40 -13.18 -1.90
N GLY A 228 -21.50 -11.91 -2.31
CA GLY A 228 -22.21 -10.86 -1.58
C GLY A 228 -23.72 -10.78 -1.90
N ARG A 229 -24.25 -11.70 -2.71
CA ARG A 229 -25.69 -11.86 -3.02
C ARG A 229 -26.26 -13.08 -2.31
#